data_8a9d49f305bc0dafe1ba74e7ff98576c
#
_entry.id   8a9d49f305bc0dafe1ba74e7ff98576c
#
_cell.length_a   1.000
_cell.length_b   1.000
_cell.length_c   1.000
_cell.angle_alpha   90.00
_cell.angle_beta   90.00
_cell.angle_gamma   90.00
#
_symmetry.space_group_name_H-M   'P 1'
#
loop_
_entity.id
_entity.type
_entity.pdbx_description
1 polymer ?
#
loop_
_entity_poly.entity_id
_entity_poly.type
_entity_poly.pdbx_seq_one_letter_code
_entity_poly.pdbx_strand_id
1 'polypeptide(L)'
;MEMATISSSPRTVEEIFKDYSARRAGIVRALTYDVDEFYSTCDPEKENLCLYGHPNETWEVTLPAEEVPPELPEPALGINFARDGMHIRDWLSLIAVHTDSWLLAVAFYFGARLNRNERKRLFSLINDLPTVFEVVTERKPIKDKPNMDSGNKSRSSTKRSNDGQPKTTQMPYDDNYVEDEGEHGETFCGSCGGNYSGDEFWIGCDICERWYHGKCVKITPAKAESIKQYRCPSCATKKVRP
;
A
#
# COMPACT_ATOMS: atom_id res chain seq x y z
N MET A 1 11.13 -41.46 18.15
CA MET A 1 12.04 -40.31 18.07
C MET A 1 11.72 -39.62 16.76
N GLU A 2 10.77 -38.70 16.78
CA GLU A 2 10.52 -37.80 15.65
C GLU A 2 11.59 -36.73 15.63
N MET A 3 12.37 -36.75 14.54
CA MET A 3 13.31 -35.64 14.28
C MET A 3 12.49 -34.40 13.95
N ALA A 4 12.44 -33.45 14.89
CA ALA A 4 11.97 -32.13 14.62
C ALA A 4 12.84 -31.53 13.49
N THR A 5 12.29 -31.40 12.30
CA THR A 5 12.91 -30.64 11.21
C THR A 5 13.06 -29.20 11.69
N ILE A 6 14.29 -28.81 11.97
CA ILE A 6 14.67 -27.42 12.22
C ILE A 6 14.32 -26.69 10.93
N SER A 7 13.17 -26.01 10.93
CA SER A 7 12.79 -25.11 9.84
C SER A 7 13.82 -23.98 9.80
N SER A 8 14.75 -24.06 8.87
CA SER A 8 15.71 -22.97 8.67
C SER A 8 14.95 -21.74 8.17
N SER A 9 15.20 -20.58 8.80
CA SER A 9 14.62 -19.31 8.36
C SER A 9 14.83 -19.10 6.86
N PRO A 10 13.82 -18.58 6.11
CA PRO A 10 13.93 -18.35 4.68
C PRO A 10 15.06 -17.36 4.36
N ARG A 11 15.85 -17.65 3.33
CA ARG A 11 17.06 -16.89 2.97
C ARG A 11 17.12 -16.43 1.52
N THR A 12 16.39 -17.08 0.63
CA THR A 12 16.32 -16.71 -0.78
C THR A 12 15.03 -15.95 -1.09
N VAL A 13 14.99 -15.22 -2.20
CA VAL A 13 13.80 -14.49 -2.66
C VAL A 13 12.58 -15.43 -2.74
N GLU A 14 12.78 -16.61 -3.30
CA GLU A 14 11.73 -17.61 -3.49
C GLU A 14 11.21 -18.17 -2.15
N GLU A 15 12.11 -18.45 -1.21
CA GLU A 15 11.72 -18.94 0.12
C GLU A 15 10.98 -17.88 0.92
N ILE A 16 11.44 -16.61 0.88
CA ILE A 16 10.77 -15.48 1.56
C ILE A 16 9.41 -15.22 0.93
N PHE A 17 9.32 -15.24 -0.39
CA PHE A 17 8.03 -15.05 -1.08
C PHE A 17 7.05 -16.19 -0.79
N LYS A 18 7.54 -17.42 -0.69
CA LYS A 18 6.71 -18.56 -0.29
C LYS A 18 6.19 -18.41 1.15
N ASP A 19 7.06 -18.01 2.10
CA ASP A 19 6.67 -17.74 3.48
C ASP A 19 5.61 -16.62 3.55
N TYR A 20 5.86 -15.49 2.87
CA TYR A 20 4.91 -14.38 2.75
C TYR A 20 3.56 -14.85 2.22
N SER A 21 3.56 -15.60 1.12
CA SER A 21 2.32 -16.05 0.45
C SER A 21 1.52 -17.00 1.33
N ALA A 22 2.19 -17.89 2.06
CA ALA A 22 1.55 -18.83 2.96
C ALA A 22 0.94 -18.12 4.18
N ARG A 23 1.67 -17.20 4.83
CA ARG A 23 1.13 -16.38 5.93
C ARG A 23 -0.06 -15.55 5.47
N ARG A 24 0.06 -14.91 4.29
CA ARG A 24 -1.03 -14.15 3.69
C ARG A 24 -2.26 -15.02 3.43
N ALA A 25 -2.10 -16.25 2.94
CA ALA A 25 -3.20 -17.17 2.70
C ALA A 25 -3.96 -17.50 3.99
N GLY A 26 -3.25 -17.77 5.09
CA GLY A 26 -3.85 -17.97 6.41
C GLY A 26 -4.66 -16.75 6.85
N ILE A 27 -4.11 -15.54 6.76
CA ILE A 27 -4.81 -14.30 7.14
C ILE A 27 -6.04 -14.03 6.26
N VAL A 28 -5.91 -14.18 4.94
CA VAL A 28 -7.05 -14.04 4.03
C VAL A 28 -8.17 -15.00 4.43
N ARG A 29 -7.82 -16.23 4.77
CA ARG A 29 -8.79 -17.22 5.21
C ARG A 29 -9.50 -16.80 6.50
N ALA A 30 -8.77 -16.31 7.51
CA ALA A 30 -9.35 -15.78 8.74
C ALA A 30 -10.37 -14.67 8.49
N LEU A 31 -10.03 -13.73 7.59
CA LEU A 31 -10.82 -12.52 7.35
C LEU A 31 -11.90 -12.67 6.26
N THR A 32 -12.02 -13.86 5.63
CA THR A 32 -13.01 -14.11 4.56
C THR A 32 -13.83 -15.38 4.80
N TYR A 33 -13.22 -16.55 4.87
CA TYR A 33 -13.92 -17.84 4.99
C TYR A 33 -14.23 -18.22 6.43
N ASP A 34 -13.31 -17.96 7.35
CA ASP A 34 -13.40 -18.36 8.76
C ASP A 34 -13.83 -17.16 9.64
N VAL A 35 -14.56 -16.18 9.08
CA VAL A 35 -14.91 -14.90 9.76
C VAL A 35 -15.64 -15.12 11.07
N ASP A 36 -16.57 -16.06 11.14
CA ASP A 36 -17.37 -16.32 12.34
C ASP A 36 -16.49 -16.88 13.48
N GLU A 37 -15.57 -17.78 13.14
CA GLU A 37 -14.58 -18.32 14.07
C GLU A 37 -13.60 -17.24 14.53
N PHE A 38 -13.07 -16.46 13.58
CA PHE A 38 -12.18 -15.35 13.87
C PHE A 38 -12.85 -14.32 14.79
N TYR A 39 -14.08 -13.91 14.48
CA TYR A 39 -14.86 -12.97 15.30
C TYR A 39 -15.05 -13.49 16.72
N SER A 40 -15.44 -14.76 16.88
CA SER A 40 -15.67 -15.36 18.20
C SER A 40 -14.38 -15.46 19.04
N THR A 41 -13.24 -15.66 18.38
CA THR A 41 -11.93 -15.77 19.04
C THR A 41 -11.42 -14.41 19.54
N CYS A 42 -11.74 -13.32 18.84
CA CYS A 42 -11.38 -11.94 19.20
C CYS A 42 -12.30 -11.38 20.30
N ASP A 43 -12.31 -11.99 21.47
CA ASP A 43 -13.12 -11.57 22.62
C ASP A 43 -12.58 -10.22 23.19
N PRO A 44 -13.39 -9.13 23.24
CA PRO A 44 -12.97 -7.85 23.77
C PRO A 44 -12.65 -7.84 25.27
N GLU A 45 -13.18 -8.82 26.03
CA GLU A 45 -12.92 -8.95 27.47
C GLU A 45 -11.56 -9.60 27.77
N LYS A 46 -10.90 -10.17 26.77
CA LYS A 46 -9.56 -10.71 26.89
C LYS A 46 -8.50 -9.61 26.81
N GLU A 47 -7.28 -9.96 27.19
CA GLU A 47 -6.11 -9.13 26.97
C GLU A 47 -5.89 -8.83 25.48
N ASN A 48 -4.94 -7.96 25.17
CA ASN A 48 -4.62 -7.55 23.81
C ASN A 48 -4.22 -8.73 22.92
N LEU A 49 -5.07 -9.09 21.97
CA LEU A 49 -4.87 -10.18 21.03
C LEU A 49 -4.25 -9.68 19.72
N CYS A 50 -3.55 -10.59 19.06
CA CYS A 50 -2.92 -10.40 17.75
C CYS A 50 -3.39 -11.48 16.77
N LEU A 51 -3.49 -11.15 15.48
CA LEU A 51 -3.70 -12.11 14.40
C LEU A 51 -2.36 -12.49 13.77
N TYR A 52 -2.01 -13.76 13.80
CA TYR A 52 -0.83 -14.32 13.15
C TYR A 52 -1.23 -15.16 11.94
N GLY A 53 -0.49 -15.03 10.85
CA GLY A 53 -0.48 -15.96 9.74
C GLY A 53 0.79 -16.84 9.80
N HIS A 54 0.67 -18.13 9.54
CA HIS A 54 1.76 -19.10 9.64
C HIS A 54 2.25 -19.59 8.27
N PRO A 55 3.52 -20.08 8.18
CA PRO A 55 4.08 -20.59 6.92
C PRO A 55 3.39 -21.86 6.37
N ASN A 56 2.50 -22.46 7.14
CA ASN A 56 1.68 -23.62 6.76
C ASN A 56 0.26 -23.23 6.31
N GLU A 57 0.02 -21.95 5.98
CA GLU A 57 -1.26 -21.40 5.53
C GLU A 57 -2.38 -21.41 6.61
N THR A 58 -2.01 -21.61 7.88
CA THR A 58 -2.95 -21.47 9.00
C THR A 58 -2.90 -20.06 9.59
N TRP A 59 -3.92 -19.73 10.39
CA TRP A 59 -3.98 -18.50 11.15
C TRP A 59 -4.23 -18.82 12.65
N GLU A 60 -3.88 -17.87 13.49
CA GLU A 60 -4.08 -17.96 14.94
C GLU A 60 -4.33 -16.57 15.54
N VAL A 61 -5.23 -16.50 16.50
CA VAL A 61 -5.44 -15.31 17.35
C VAL A 61 -4.95 -15.64 18.76
N THR A 62 -3.89 -14.95 19.16
CA THR A 62 -3.24 -15.21 20.45
C THR A 62 -2.63 -13.92 21.03
N LEU A 63 -2.12 -14.00 22.25
CA LEU A 63 -1.35 -12.93 22.88
C LEU A 63 -0.06 -12.67 22.10
N PRO A 64 0.53 -11.46 22.21
CA PRO A 64 1.83 -11.16 21.66
C PRO A 64 2.91 -12.07 22.28
N ALA A 65 4.05 -12.16 21.60
CA ALA A 65 5.19 -12.91 22.11
C ALA A 65 5.68 -12.32 23.45
N GLU A 66 6.01 -13.19 24.40
CA GLU A 66 6.58 -12.76 25.69
C GLU A 66 8.03 -12.29 25.58
N GLU A 67 8.71 -12.70 24.54
CA GLU A 67 10.13 -12.39 24.29
C GLU A 67 10.32 -10.95 23.82
N VAL A 68 11.25 -10.19 24.43
CA VAL A 68 11.53 -8.80 24.07
C VAL A 68 13.03 -8.61 23.83
N PRO A 69 13.46 -8.21 22.61
CA PRO A 69 12.65 -8.08 21.41
C PRO A 69 12.19 -9.43 20.85
N PRO A 70 11.02 -9.51 20.19
CA PRO A 70 10.54 -10.75 19.59
C PRO A 70 11.43 -11.20 18.41
N GLU A 71 11.46 -12.49 18.11
CA GLU A 71 12.24 -13.04 17.00
C GLU A 71 11.78 -12.48 15.64
N LEU A 72 10.47 -12.30 15.48
CA LEU A 72 9.85 -11.70 14.28
C LEU A 72 9.13 -10.42 14.62
N PRO A 73 8.93 -9.51 13.65
CA PRO A 73 8.06 -8.36 13.84
C PRO A 73 6.69 -8.78 14.37
N GLU A 74 6.15 -8.05 15.34
CA GLU A 74 4.85 -8.31 15.91
C GLU A 74 3.73 -7.73 15.06
N PRO A 75 2.57 -8.42 14.95
CA PRO A 75 1.38 -7.84 14.35
C PRO A 75 0.74 -6.78 15.23
N ALA A 76 -0.30 -6.13 14.73
CA ALA A 76 -1.05 -5.14 15.51
C ALA A 76 -1.63 -5.76 16.79
N LEU A 77 -1.41 -5.08 17.91
CA LEU A 77 -1.89 -5.45 19.22
C LEU A 77 -3.33 -4.98 19.46
N GLY A 78 -4.10 -5.79 20.20
CA GLY A 78 -5.41 -5.39 20.68
C GLY A 78 -6.47 -5.28 19.60
N ILE A 79 -6.38 -6.13 18.56
CA ILE A 79 -7.38 -6.16 17.47
C ILE A 79 -8.79 -6.46 17.95
N ASN A 80 -8.92 -7.13 19.11
CA ASN A 80 -10.19 -7.48 19.75
C ASN A 80 -10.91 -6.30 20.36
N PHE A 81 -10.22 -5.26 20.83
CA PHE A 81 -10.84 -4.15 21.57
C PHE A 81 -11.81 -3.31 20.72
N ALA A 82 -11.56 -3.19 19.42
CA ALA A 82 -12.42 -2.43 18.51
C ALA A 82 -13.58 -3.27 17.92
N ARG A 83 -13.62 -4.59 18.18
CA ARG A 83 -14.57 -5.52 17.55
C ARG A 83 -16.03 -5.08 17.68
N ASP A 84 -16.45 -4.73 18.89
CA ASP A 84 -17.84 -4.40 19.20
C ASP A 84 -18.12 -2.88 19.12
N GLY A 85 -17.07 -2.07 18.89
CA GLY A 85 -17.16 -0.62 18.81
C GLY A 85 -17.40 -0.06 17.40
N MET A 86 -17.38 -0.91 16.38
CA MET A 86 -17.56 -0.51 14.97
C MET A 86 -18.28 -1.59 14.17
N HIS A 87 -18.73 -1.23 12.96
CA HIS A 87 -19.36 -2.20 12.07
C HIS A 87 -18.34 -3.29 11.66
N ILE A 88 -18.81 -4.55 11.62
CA ILE A 88 -17.93 -5.71 11.34
C ILE A 88 -17.07 -5.55 10.07
N ARG A 89 -17.63 -5.00 8.99
CA ARG A 89 -16.87 -4.78 7.74
C ARG A 89 -15.75 -3.76 7.90
N ASP A 90 -15.99 -2.72 8.68
CA ASP A 90 -15.00 -1.67 8.94
C ASP A 90 -13.90 -2.23 9.85
N TRP A 91 -14.26 -3.04 10.84
CA TRP A 91 -13.33 -3.73 11.73
C TRP A 91 -12.43 -4.71 10.95
N LEU A 92 -13.01 -5.57 10.09
CA LEU A 92 -12.24 -6.49 9.25
C LEU A 92 -11.32 -5.73 8.28
N SER A 93 -11.78 -4.61 7.71
CA SER A 93 -10.97 -3.76 6.83
C SER A 93 -9.79 -3.13 7.56
N LEU A 94 -10.00 -2.68 8.81
CA LEU A 94 -8.94 -2.13 9.66
C LEU A 94 -7.89 -3.20 9.97
N ILE A 95 -8.31 -4.41 10.35
CA ILE A 95 -7.38 -5.52 10.60
C ILE A 95 -6.61 -5.87 9.33
N ALA A 96 -7.27 -5.90 8.18
CA ALA A 96 -6.63 -6.20 6.90
C ALA A 96 -5.48 -5.23 6.57
N VAL A 97 -5.67 -3.91 6.79
CA VAL A 97 -4.60 -2.91 6.60
C VAL A 97 -3.40 -3.18 7.52
N HIS A 98 -3.66 -3.46 8.79
CA HIS A 98 -2.60 -3.76 9.75
C HIS A 98 -1.88 -5.07 9.43
N THR A 99 -2.60 -6.10 8.97
CA THR A 99 -1.98 -7.37 8.58
C THR A 99 -1.17 -7.26 7.30
N ASP A 100 -1.56 -6.44 6.32
CA ASP A 100 -0.73 -6.13 5.16
C ASP A 100 0.61 -5.51 5.59
N SER A 101 0.57 -4.54 6.51
CA SER A 101 1.78 -3.91 7.06
C SER A 101 2.67 -4.93 7.79
N TRP A 102 2.08 -5.82 8.58
CA TRP A 102 2.83 -6.87 9.29
C TRP A 102 3.48 -7.86 8.32
N LEU A 103 2.75 -8.33 7.32
CA LEU A 103 3.28 -9.25 6.30
C LEU A 103 4.49 -8.65 5.58
N LEU A 104 4.43 -7.36 5.24
CA LEU A 104 5.56 -6.63 4.65
C LEU A 104 6.73 -6.51 5.62
N ALA A 105 6.47 -6.25 6.91
CA ALA A 105 7.50 -6.17 7.94
C ALA A 105 8.23 -7.52 8.09
N VAL A 106 7.51 -8.64 8.13
CA VAL A 106 8.09 -9.99 8.18
C VAL A 106 8.92 -10.30 6.93
N ALA A 107 8.39 -9.98 5.74
CA ALA A 107 9.12 -10.19 4.48
C ALA A 107 10.40 -9.34 4.43
N PHE A 108 10.35 -8.09 4.92
CA PHE A 108 11.52 -7.21 4.98
C PHE A 108 12.55 -7.71 6.00
N TYR A 109 12.10 -8.21 7.14
CA TYR A 109 12.95 -8.80 8.17
C TYR A 109 13.76 -10.00 7.60
N PHE A 110 13.10 -10.95 6.95
CA PHE A 110 13.80 -12.06 6.27
C PHE A 110 14.66 -11.57 5.11
N GLY A 111 14.24 -10.54 4.41
CA GLY A 111 14.97 -9.91 3.30
C GLY A 111 16.15 -9.03 3.70
N ALA A 112 16.46 -8.87 4.99
CA ALA A 112 17.52 -7.99 5.48
C ALA A 112 18.92 -8.31 4.90
N ARG A 113 19.17 -9.58 4.57
CA ARG A 113 20.45 -10.05 3.98
C ARG A 113 20.47 -10.09 2.47
N LEU A 114 19.34 -9.86 1.81
CA LEU A 114 19.24 -9.77 0.36
C LEU A 114 19.96 -8.52 -0.15
N ASN A 115 20.58 -8.61 -1.32
CA ASN A 115 21.08 -7.44 -2.00
C ASN A 115 19.94 -6.58 -2.59
N ARG A 116 20.26 -5.38 -3.10
CA ARG A 116 19.27 -4.44 -3.63
C ARG A 116 18.40 -5.04 -4.74
N ASN A 117 18.98 -5.80 -5.66
CA ASN A 117 18.25 -6.36 -6.81
C ASN A 117 17.33 -7.50 -6.36
N GLU A 118 17.79 -8.33 -5.43
CA GLU A 118 16.99 -9.39 -4.83
C GLU A 118 15.81 -8.82 -4.04
N ARG A 119 16.01 -7.78 -3.21
CA ARG A 119 14.92 -7.09 -2.53
C ARG A 119 13.91 -6.50 -3.51
N LYS A 120 14.39 -5.84 -4.58
CA LYS A 120 13.50 -5.32 -5.63
C LYS A 120 12.67 -6.43 -6.27
N ARG A 121 13.27 -7.59 -6.54
CA ARG A 121 12.56 -8.76 -7.08
C ARG A 121 11.53 -9.30 -6.11
N LEU A 122 11.89 -9.45 -4.82
CA LEU A 122 10.96 -9.91 -3.79
C LEU A 122 9.72 -9.02 -3.73
N PHE A 123 9.89 -7.71 -3.61
CA PHE A 123 8.78 -6.78 -3.50
C PHE A 123 8.00 -6.63 -4.82
N SER A 124 8.61 -6.88 -5.98
CA SER A 124 7.86 -7.01 -7.24
C SER A 124 6.91 -8.21 -7.21
N LEU A 125 7.36 -9.37 -6.75
CA LEU A 125 6.53 -10.57 -6.59
C LEU A 125 5.39 -10.35 -5.59
N ILE A 126 5.66 -9.66 -4.48
CA ILE A 126 4.65 -9.31 -3.48
C ILE A 126 3.60 -8.37 -4.08
N ASN A 127 4.01 -7.36 -4.83
CA ASN A 127 3.12 -6.38 -5.45
C ASN A 127 2.26 -6.98 -6.58
N ASP A 128 2.63 -8.13 -7.13
CA ASP A 128 1.80 -8.85 -8.11
C ASP A 128 0.59 -9.55 -7.45
N LEU A 129 0.58 -9.68 -6.13
CA LEU A 129 -0.55 -10.22 -5.37
C LEU A 129 -1.48 -9.09 -4.91
N PRO A 130 -2.81 -9.32 -4.88
CA PRO A 130 -3.70 -8.37 -4.22
C PRO A 130 -3.38 -8.31 -2.72
N THR A 131 -3.49 -7.14 -2.11
CA THR A 131 -3.35 -6.98 -0.66
C THR A 131 -4.47 -7.73 0.08
N VAL A 132 -4.29 -8.00 1.36
CA VAL A 132 -5.36 -8.56 2.21
C VAL A 132 -6.54 -7.60 2.23
N PHE A 133 -6.27 -6.29 2.34
CA PHE A 133 -7.29 -5.25 2.30
C PHE A 133 -8.13 -5.26 1.02
N GLU A 134 -7.49 -5.39 -0.15
CA GLU A 134 -8.21 -5.49 -1.44
C GLU A 134 -9.10 -6.72 -1.49
N VAL A 135 -8.63 -7.86 -0.96
CA VAL A 135 -9.43 -9.09 -0.92
C VAL A 135 -10.63 -8.95 0.02
N VAL A 136 -10.41 -8.45 1.24
CA VAL A 136 -11.47 -8.32 2.27
C VAL A 136 -12.53 -7.29 1.87
N THR A 137 -12.12 -6.21 1.18
CA THR A 137 -13.05 -5.16 0.71
C THR A 137 -13.63 -5.43 -0.68
N GLU A 138 -13.32 -6.58 -1.30
CA GLU A 138 -13.73 -6.92 -2.67
C GLU A 138 -13.31 -5.88 -3.73
N ARG A 139 -12.31 -5.07 -3.43
CA ARG A 139 -11.70 -4.16 -4.40
C ARG A 139 -10.91 -4.98 -5.40
N LYS A 140 -11.49 -5.20 -6.59
CA LYS A 140 -10.76 -5.85 -7.69
C LYS A 140 -9.53 -5.01 -8.03
N PRO A 141 -8.32 -5.61 -8.08
CA PRO A 141 -7.14 -4.89 -8.53
C PRO A 141 -7.41 -4.31 -9.91
N ILE A 142 -7.07 -3.05 -10.10
CA ILE A 142 -7.07 -2.44 -11.44
C ILE A 142 -5.97 -3.18 -12.21
N LYS A 143 -6.38 -4.15 -13.03
CA LYS A 143 -5.46 -4.81 -13.96
C LYS A 143 -5.00 -3.75 -14.95
N ASP A 144 -3.76 -3.32 -14.85
CA ASP A 144 -3.07 -2.64 -15.93
C ASP A 144 -3.14 -3.55 -17.15
N LYS A 145 -4.01 -3.20 -18.10
CA LYS A 145 -4.11 -3.93 -19.36
C LYS A 145 -2.82 -3.70 -20.14
N PRO A 146 -2.09 -4.75 -20.53
CA PRO A 146 -1.10 -4.59 -21.57
C PRO A 146 -1.84 -4.21 -22.86
N ASN A 147 -1.36 -3.12 -23.45
CA ASN A 147 -1.81 -2.56 -24.70
C ASN A 147 -1.62 -3.61 -25.81
N MET A 148 -2.68 -4.17 -26.37
CA MET A 148 -2.66 -4.86 -27.66
C MET A 148 -3.79 -4.32 -28.53
N ASP A 149 -3.29 -3.73 -29.57
CA ASP A 149 -3.82 -3.17 -30.78
C ASP A 149 -4.95 -3.94 -31.47
N SER A 150 -5.73 -3.17 -32.23
CA SER A 150 -6.55 -3.53 -33.40
C SER A 150 -8.06 -3.68 -33.23
N GLY A 151 -8.76 -2.74 -33.86
CA GLY A 151 -9.89 -3.14 -34.71
C GLY A 151 -11.26 -2.49 -34.50
N ASN A 152 -11.41 -1.27 -34.98
CA ASN A 152 -12.48 -0.83 -35.91
C ASN A 152 -13.99 -0.92 -35.56
N LYS A 153 -14.65 0.27 -35.68
CA LYS A 153 -16.07 0.60 -36.06
C LYS A 153 -17.16 0.27 -35.04
N SER A 154 -18.08 1.17 -34.74
CA SER A 154 -18.78 2.24 -35.46
C SER A 154 -19.76 3.01 -34.55
N ARG A 155 -19.95 4.28 -34.87
CA ARG A 155 -21.07 5.21 -34.68
C ARG A 155 -22.26 4.81 -33.82
N SER A 156 -22.62 5.65 -32.84
CA SER A 156 -23.93 6.32 -32.84
C SER A 156 -23.95 7.50 -31.86
N SER A 157 -24.41 8.62 -32.36
CA SER A 157 -24.66 9.90 -31.70
C SER A 157 -25.91 9.85 -30.85
N THR A 158 -25.96 10.58 -29.72
CA THR A 158 -27.09 11.42 -29.41
C THR A 158 -26.74 12.49 -28.33
N LYS A 159 -27.20 13.68 -28.59
CA LYS A 159 -27.04 14.97 -27.90
C LYS A 159 -27.95 15.13 -26.70
N ARG A 160 -27.55 16.14 -25.89
CA ARG A 160 -28.32 17.07 -25.01
C ARG A 160 -28.32 16.71 -23.55
N SER A 161 -28.21 17.63 -22.67
CA SER A 161 -28.00 19.05 -22.40
C SER A 161 -28.36 19.30 -20.95
N ASN A 162 -27.54 20.09 -20.31
CA ASN A 162 -27.86 21.23 -19.46
C ASN A 162 -28.13 21.07 -17.97
N ASP A 163 -27.41 21.92 -17.25
CA ASP A 163 -27.71 22.70 -16.03
C ASP A 163 -27.78 22.02 -14.67
N GLY A 164 -26.98 22.59 -13.78
CA GLY A 164 -27.17 22.50 -12.33
C GLY A 164 -25.93 22.68 -11.46
N GLN A 165 -25.42 23.91 -11.35
CA GLN A 165 -24.56 24.32 -10.26
C GLN A 165 -25.34 24.35 -8.94
N PRO A 166 -24.78 23.95 -7.80
CA PRO A 166 -24.77 24.90 -6.69
C PRO A 166 -23.47 24.97 -5.88
N LYS A 167 -23.04 26.21 -5.74
CA LYS A 167 -22.51 26.93 -4.55
C LYS A 167 -21.67 26.24 -3.51
N THR A 168 -20.45 26.74 -3.50
CA THR A 168 -19.45 26.91 -2.43
C THR A 168 -20.04 27.12 -1.04
N THR A 169 -19.57 26.37 -0.06
CA THR A 169 -19.52 26.82 1.33
C THR A 169 -18.08 26.61 1.85
N GLN A 170 -17.42 27.74 2.07
CA GLN A 170 -16.13 27.83 2.75
C GLN A 170 -16.32 27.56 4.25
N MET A 171 -15.43 26.80 4.84
CA MET A 171 -15.18 26.82 6.28
C MET A 171 -13.69 27.03 6.53
N PRO A 172 -13.31 27.73 7.62
CA PRO A 172 -12.03 28.41 7.74
C PRO A 172 -10.91 27.48 8.20
N TYR A 173 -9.73 27.75 7.69
CA TYR A 173 -8.46 27.20 8.13
C TYR A 173 -8.10 27.80 9.48
N ASP A 174 -7.76 26.94 10.43
CA ASP A 174 -7.09 27.31 11.68
C ASP A 174 -5.62 26.88 11.55
N ASP A 175 -4.75 27.89 11.57
CA ASP A 175 -3.30 27.76 11.52
C ASP A 175 -2.78 27.22 12.87
N ASN A 176 -2.25 26.02 12.88
CA ASN A 176 -1.27 25.66 13.90
C ASN A 176 -0.21 24.73 13.29
N TYR A 177 0.83 25.36 12.75
CA TYR A 177 2.03 24.70 12.24
C TYR A 177 2.88 24.25 13.43
N VAL A 178 3.03 22.94 13.59
CA VAL A 178 4.14 22.33 14.34
C VAL A 178 5.08 21.75 13.28
N GLU A 179 6.29 22.32 13.22
CA GLU A 179 7.39 21.80 12.42
C GLU A 179 7.77 20.42 12.98
N ASP A 180 7.48 19.37 12.21
CA ASP A 180 8.04 18.03 12.43
C ASP A 180 9.12 17.81 11.35
N GLU A 181 10.37 17.75 11.80
CA GLU A 181 11.52 17.37 10.97
C GLU A 181 11.45 15.87 10.66
N GLY A 182 10.61 15.49 9.68
CA GLY A 182 10.44 14.11 9.19
C GLY A 182 11.23 13.86 7.93
N GLU A 183 12.15 12.93 8.00
CA GLU A 183 12.92 12.19 6.99
C GLU A 183 12.55 12.47 5.51
N HIS A 184 13.43 13.22 4.85
CA HIS A 184 13.41 13.35 3.38
C HIS A 184 13.79 12.00 2.75
N GLY A 185 12.79 11.19 2.39
CA GLY A 185 12.98 10.10 1.46
C GLY A 185 13.62 10.65 0.17
N GLU A 186 14.68 9.98 -0.33
CA GLU A 186 15.42 10.39 -1.52
C GLU A 186 14.46 10.59 -2.70
N THR A 187 14.14 11.85 -3.00
CA THR A 187 13.30 12.23 -4.14
C THR A 187 14.15 12.34 -5.38
N PHE A 188 13.84 11.53 -6.39
CA PHE A 188 14.57 11.51 -7.66
C PHE A 188 13.83 12.29 -8.75
N CYS A 189 14.57 13.08 -9.52
CA CYS A 189 14.01 13.77 -10.68
C CYS A 189 13.54 12.78 -11.75
N GLY A 190 12.27 12.83 -12.12
CA GLY A 190 11.69 11.97 -13.16
C GLY A 190 12.25 12.15 -14.56
N SER A 191 13.13 13.16 -14.79
CA SER A 191 13.78 13.44 -16.06
C SER A 191 15.24 12.97 -16.09
N CYS A 192 16.04 13.31 -15.07
CA CYS A 192 17.48 13.01 -15.05
C CYS A 192 17.89 11.98 -13.99
N GLY A 193 16.98 11.57 -13.11
CA GLY A 193 17.28 10.62 -12.04
C GLY A 193 18.17 11.18 -10.91
N GLY A 194 18.49 12.47 -10.93
CA GLY A 194 19.28 13.11 -9.85
C GLY A 194 18.47 13.30 -8.58
N ASN A 195 19.17 13.25 -7.41
CA ASN A 195 18.57 13.40 -6.10
C ASN A 195 18.15 14.84 -5.81
N TYR A 196 17.19 14.99 -4.90
CA TYR A 196 16.85 16.30 -4.33
C TYR A 196 18.05 16.88 -3.59
N SER A 197 18.42 18.11 -3.95
CA SER A 197 19.33 18.94 -3.18
C SER A 197 18.58 20.23 -2.83
N GLY A 198 18.60 20.63 -1.57
CA GLY A 198 17.79 21.73 -1.03
C GLY A 198 17.94 23.10 -1.71
N ASP A 199 18.95 23.27 -2.55
CA ASP A 199 19.27 24.52 -3.24
C ASP A 199 18.64 24.67 -4.62
N GLU A 200 17.92 23.65 -5.12
CA GLU A 200 17.36 23.65 -6.48
C GLU A 200 15.83 23.69 -6.45
N PHE A 201 15.23 24.47 -7.37
CA PHE A 201 13.79 24.53 -7.54
C PHE A 201 13.26 23.24 -8.18
N TRP A 202 12.26 22.65 -7.55
CA TRP A 202 11.56 21.45 -7.99
C TRP A 202 10.08 21.70 -8.23
N ILE A 203 9.48 20.95 -9.16
CA ILE A 203 8.06 21.01 -9.45
C ILE A 203 7.48 19.59 -9.58
N GLY A 204 6.36 19.33 -8.90
CA GLY A 204 5.61 18.07 -8.97
C GLY A 204 4.63 18.07 -10.14
N CYS A 205 4.47 16.93 -10.80
CA CYS A 205 3.45 16.76 -11.83
C CYS A 205 2.12 16.33 -11.22
N ASP A 206 1.05 17.09 -11.40
CA ASP A 206 -0.29 16.81 -10.87
C ASP A 206 -0.99 15.58 -11.49
N ILE A 207 -0.37 14.95 -12.51
CA ILE A 207 -0.96 13.78 -13.17
C ILE A 207 -0.27 12.48 -12.75
N CYS A 208 1.06 12.49 -12.59
CA CYS A 208 1.84 11.30 -12.27
C CYS A 208 2.60 11.41 -10.95
N GLU A 209 2.42 12.50 -10.22
CA GLU A 209 2.98 12.79 -8.89
C GLU A 209 4.51 12.73 -8.80
N ARG A 210 5.19 12.66 -9.94
CA ARG A 210 6.66 12.66 -10.02
C ARG A 210 7.20 14.07 -9.91
N TRP A 211 8.31 14.18 -9.20
CA TRP A 211 9.04 15.43 -9.04
C TRP A 211 10.11 15.63 -10.10
N TYR A 212 10.35 16.87 -10.47
CA TYR A 212 11.31 17.26 -11.53
C TYR A 212 12.08 18.49 -11.11
N HIS A 213 13.39 18.54 -11.40
CA HIS A 213 14.12 19.80 -11.34
C HIS A 213 13.48 20.80 -12.29
N GLY A 214 13.26 22.02 -11.84
CA GLY A 214 12.76 23.10 -12.71
C GLY A 214 13.60 23.28 -13.98
N LYS A 215 14.92 23.14 -13.86
CA LYS A 215 15.87 23.16 -14.98
C LYS A 215 15.59 22.05 -16.01
N CYS A 216 15.31 20.82 -15.56
CA CYS A 216 15.08 19.67 -16.45
C CYS A 216 13.79 19.81 -17.28
N VAL A 217 12.79 20.48 -16.72
CA VAL A 217 11.48 20.70 -17.37
C VAL A 217 11.29 22.13 -17.87
N LYS A 218 12.34 22.97 -17.77
CA LYS A 218 12.37 24.39 -18.25
C LYS A 218 11.28 25.25 -17.59
N ILE A 219 11.00 25.02 -16.33
CA ILE A 219 10.10 25.81 -15.49
C ILE A 219 10.93 26.57 -14.45
N THR A 220 10.71 27.86 -14.38
CA THR A 220 11.31 28.73 -13.33
C THR A 220 10.30 28.92 -12.19
N PRO A 221 10.77 29.28 -10.95
CA PRO A 221 9.87 29.56 -9.83
C PRO A 221 8.76 30.54 -10.17
N ALA A 222 9.10 31.67 -10.78
CA ALA A 222 8.12 32.69 -11.21
C ALA A 222 7.09 32.17 -12.21
N LYS A 223 7.46 31.21 -13.05
CA LYS A 223 6.54 30.60 -14.00
C LYS A 223 5.65 29.55 -13.31
N ALA A 224 6.16 28.87 -12.30
CA ALA A 224 5.39 27.89 -11.53
C ALA A 224 4.25 28.53 -10.76
N GLU A 225 4.41 29.73 -10.20
CA GLU A 225 3.38 30.49 -9.49
C GLU A 225 2.17 30.81 -10.37
N SER A 226 2.36 30.91 -11.69
CA SER A 226 1.28 31.16 -12.66
C SER A 226 0.58 29.91 -13.16
N ILE A 227 1.09 28.71 -12.82
CA ILE A 227 0.58 27.42 -13.31
C ILE A 227 -0.40 26.86 -12.27
N LYS A 228 -1.68 26.77 -12.60
CA LYS A 228 -2.71 26.17 -11.73
C LYS A 228 -2.60 24.64 -11.64
N GLN A 229 -2.09 23.99 -12.67
CA GLN A 229 -1.89 22.54 -12.75
C GLN A 229 -0.71 22.27 -13.67
N TYR A 230 0.36 21.68 -13.11
CA TYR A 230 1.55 21.34 -13.88
C TYR A 230 1.47 19.91 -14.42
N ARG A 231 1.80 19.74 -15.70
CA ARG A 231 1.92 18.45 -16.37
C ARG A 231 3.33 18.28 -16.92
N CYS A 232 4.00 17.22 -16.51
CA CYS A 232 5.33 16.93 -17.03
C CYS A 232 5.31 16.61 -18.53
N PRO A 233 6.45 16.68 -19.26
CA PRO A 233 6.51 16.41 -20.70
C PRO A 233 5.88 15.07 -21.09
N SER A 234 6.06 14.02 -20.29
CA SER A 234 5.48 12.69 -20.54
C SER A 234 3.97 12.67 -20.40
N CYS A 235 3.41 13.46 -19.48
CA CYS A 235 1.96 13.57 -19.28
C CYS A 235 1.31 14.59 -20.23
N ALA A 236 2.05 15.61 -20.67
CA ALA A 236 1.59 16.60 -21.62
C ALA A 236 1.45 16.03 -23.05
N THR A 237 2.28 15.05 -23.41
CA THR A 237 2.22 14.36 -24.71
C THR A 237 1.14 13.28 -24.78
N LYS A 238 0.64 12.80 -23.66
CA LYS A 238 -0.51 11.92 -23.63
C LYS A 238 -1.77 12.75 -23.88
N LYS A 239 -2.14 12.96 -25.15
CA LYS A 239 -3.46 13.47 -25.51
C LYS A 239 -4.51 12.57 -24.89
N VAL A 240 -5.25 13.09 -23.91
CA VAL A 240 -6.51 12.49 -23.49
C VAL A 240 -7.40 12.53 -24.74
N ARG A 241 -7.61 11.40 -25.36
CA ARG A 241 -8.66 11.26 -26.37
C ARG A 241 -9.98 11.25 -25.62
N PRO A 242 -10.94 12.07 -26.08
CA PRO A 242 -12.27 12.14 -25.50
C PRO A 242 -13.03 10.82 -25.60
#